data_3a8df49b9e1cc373ed509fa8c8937144
#
_entry.id   3a8df49b9e1cc373ed509fa8c8937144
#
_cell.length_a   1.000
_cell.length_b   1.000
_cell.length_c   1.000
_cell.angle_alpha   90.00
_cell.angle_beta   90.00
_cell.angle_gamma   90.00
#
_symmetry.space_group_name_H-M   'P 1'
#
loop_
_entity.id
_entity.type
_entity.pdbx_description
1 polymer ?
#
loop_
_entity_poly.entity_id
_entity_poly.type
_entity_poly.pdbx_seq_one_letter_code
_entity_poly.pdbx_strand_id
1 'polypeptide(L)'
;MKVREIMAKDVQALRPTDSLRDAAERLAAHGIGGMPVLDASGGLQGIVTEFDILEAMKTQNRTLRMLMPPQISFGISFVEVLEDREAAKAFAEIGDRTVADVMTKDVAWIAADESLEHAIQLMVHRKVHRLPVVDGGKVVGVVTRGDILRGFLRSLP
;
A
#
# COMPACT_ATOMS: atom_id res chain seq x y z
N MET A 1 22.47 10.70 0.19
CA MET A 1 21.08 11.12 -0.04
C MET A 1 20.20 10.53 1.04
N LYS A 2 19.34 11.34 1.64
CA LYS A 2 18.42 10.94 2.70
C LYS A 2 17.02 10.66 2.13
N VAL A 3 16.26 9.82 2.79
CA VAL A 3 14.88 9.48 2.41
C VAL A 3 14.00 10.72 2.26
N ARG A 4 14.09 11.70 3.17
CA ARG A 4 13.33 12.96 3.11
C ARG A 4 13.53 13.78 1.84
N GLU A 5 14.65 13.58 1.14
CA GLU A 5 14.97 14.31 -0.10
C GLU A 5 14.24 13.76 -1.32
N ILE A 6 13.80 12.50 -1.26
CA ILE A 6 13.17 11.81 -2.40
C ILE A 6 11.74 11.35 -2.13
N MET A 7 11.30 11.31 -0.88
CA MET A 7 9.94 10.85 -0.52
C MET A 7 8.84 11.74 -1.12
N ALA A 8 7.72 11.14 -1.41
CA ALA A 8 6.49 11.89 -1.67
C ALA A 8 5.95 12.44 -0.34
N LYS A 9 5.76 13.75 -0.25
CA LYS A 9 5.31 14.45 0.96
C LYS A 9 3.80 14.61 1.03
N ASP A 10 3.11 14.56 -0.10
CA ASP A 10 1.65 14.57 -0.16
C ASP A 10 1.15 13.14 0.08
N VAL A 11 1.02 12.78 1.36
CA VAL A 11 0.66 11.42 1.78
C VAL A 11 -0.84 11.23 1.64
N GLN A 12 -1.21 10.30 0.74
CA GLN A 12 -2.56 9.76 0.72
C GLN A 12 -2.66 8.70 1.81
N ALA A 13 -3.50 8.93 2.80
CA ALA A 13 -3.64 8.07 3.98
C ALA A 13 -5.10 7.69 4.22
N LEU A 14 -5.28 6.54 4.86
CA LEU A 14 -6.57 6.03 5.32
C LEU A 14 -6.67 6.15 6.84
N ARG A 15 -7.90 6.15 7.33
CA ARG A 15 -8.22 5.96 8.75
C ARG A 15 -8.63 4.50 8.99
N PRO A 16 -8.42 3.96 10.20
CA PRO A 16 -8.86 2.60 10.52
C PRO A 16 -10.36 2.35 10.29
N THR A 17 -11.18 3.40 10.44
CA THR A 17 -12.64 3.36 10.28
C THR A 17 -13.12 3.53 8.84
N ASP A 18 -12.25 3.87 7.89
CA ASP A 18 -12.60 3.95 6.48
C ASP A 18 -13.03 2.58 5.95
N SER A 19 -13.91 2.56 4.95
CA SER A 19 -14.34 1.32 4.30
C SER A 19 -13.31 0.85 3.27
N LEU A 20 -13.33 -0.45 2.96
CA LEU A 20 -12.52 -0.97 1.87
C LEU A 20 -12.91 -0.40 0.50
N ARG A 21 -14.20 -0.04 0.33
CA ARG A 21 -14.66 0.65 -0.87
C ARG A 21 -13.96 2.00 -1.03
N ASP A 22 -13.94 2.81 0.02
CA ASP A 22 -13.23 4.09 0.01
C ASP A 22 -11.74 3.92 -0.24
N ALA A 23 -11.12 2.91 0.38
CA ALA A 23 -9.71 2.58 0.14
C ALA A 23 -9.44 2.26 -1.33
N ALA A 24 -10.25 1.38 -1.93
CA ALA A 24 -10.11 0.98 -3.33
C ALA A 24 -10.32 2.16 -4.29
N GLU A 25 -11.35 2.97 -4.07
CA GLU A 25 -11.61 4.17 -4.87
C GLU A 25 -10.44 5.15 -4.83
N ARG A 26 -9.87 5.37 -3.65
CA ARG A 26 -8.72 6.28 -3.49
C ARG A 26 -7.44 5.71 -4.10
N LEU A 27 -7.17 4.42 -3.95
CA LEU A 27 -6.05 3.76 -4.63
C LEU A 27 -6.15 3.92 -6.15
N ALA A 28 -7.32 3.65 -6.70
CA ALA A 28 -7.59 3.77 -8.14
C ALA A 28 -7.48 5.23 -8.61
N ALA A 29 -8.10 6.17 -7.90
CA ALA A 29 -8.11 7.59 -8.26
C ALA A 29 -6.70 8.21 -8.29
N HIS A 30 -5.82 7.79 -7.39
CA HIS A 30 -4.44 8.27 -7.31
C HIS A 30 -3.42 7.43 -8.07
N GLY A 31 -3.86 6.31 -8.67
CA GLY A 31 -2.96 5.39 -9.38
C GLY A 31 -1.85 4.81 -8.50
N ILE A 32 -2.16 4.55 -7.22
CA ILE A 32 -1.19 4.03 -6.23
C ILE A 32 -1.60 2.65 -5.75
N GLY A 33 -0.62 1.82 -5.42
CA GLY A 33 -0.84 0.43 -5.02
C GLY A 33 -0.97 0.21 -3.51
N GLY A 34 -0.93 1.24 -2.69
CA GLY A 34 -1.10 1.14 -1.24
C GLY A 34 -1.06 2.48 -0.52
N MET A 35 -1.71 2.54 0.63
CA MET A 35 -1.77 3.73 1.47
C MET A 35 -1.52 3.36 2.94
N PRO A 36 -0.80 4.18 3.69
CA PRO A 36 -0.69 4.02 5.14
C PRO A 36 -2.03 4.29 5.81
N VAL A 37 -2.26 3.59 6.91
CA VAL A 37 -3.41 3.79 7.79
C VAL A 37 -2.91 4.51 9.04
N LEU A 38 -3.49 5.67 9.32
CA LEU A 38 -3.04 6.56 10.38
C LEU A 38 -4.11 6.74 11.43
N ASP A 39 -3.69 6.91 12.68
CA ASP A 39 -4.57 7.37 13.75
C ASP A 39 -4.84 8.88 13.66
N ALA A 40 -5.63 9.42 14.59
CA ALA A 40 -6.00 10.83 14.61
C ALA A 40 -4.79 11.77 14.79
N SER A 41 -3.69 11.30 15.37
CA SER A 41 -2.46 12.08 15.58
C SER A 41 -1.45 11.96 14.44
N GLY A 42 -1.75 11.16 13.42
CA GLY A 42 -0.85 10.90 12.29
C GLY A 42 0.10 9.73 12.52
N GLY A 43 -0.09 8.96 13.59
CA GLY A 43 0.69 7.77 13.89
C GLY A 43 0.34 6.58 12.98
N LEU A 44 1.35 5.83 12.59
CA LEU A 44 1.19 4.67 11.72
C LEU A 44 0.51 3.52 12.45
N GLN A 45 -0.63 3.07 11.93
CA GLN A 45 -1.40 1.93 12.45
C GLN A 45 -1.26 0.67 11.58
N GLY A 46 -1.12 0.84 10.29
CA GLY A 46 -1.07 -0.23 9.34
C GLY A 46 -0.85 0.29 7.92
N ILE A 47 -0.97 -0.62 6.96
CA ILE A 47 -0.97 -0.30 5.53
C ILE A 47 -2.03 -1.13 4.83
N VAL A 48 -2.72 -0.54 3.86
CA VAL A 48 -3.60 -1.25 2.94
C VAL A 48 -3.03 -1.15 1.54
N THR A 49 -2.87 -2.30 0.91
CA THR A 49 -2.39 -2.43 -0.47
C THR A 49 -3.47 -3.06 -1.35
N GLU A 50 -3.30 -2.95 -2.67
CA GLU A 50 -4.13 -3.69 -3.63
C GLU A 50 -4.18 -5.18 -3.29
N PHE A 51 -3.04 -5.76 -2.87
CA PHE A 51 -2.96 -7.15 -2.46
C PHE A 51 -3.87 -7.46 -1.28
N ASP A 52 -3.92 -6.62 -0.25
CA ASP A 52 -4.79 -6.84 0.92
C ASP A 52 -6.27 -6.88 0.53
N ILE A 53 -6.68 -6.01 -0.40
CA ILE A 53 -8.06 -5.98 -0.91
C ILE A 53 -8.37 -7.23 -1.72
N LEU A 54 -7.49 -7.62 -2.64
CA LEU A 54 -7.65 -8.83 -3.45
C LEU A 54 -7.69 -10.09 -2.58
N GLU A 55 -6.88 -10.16 -1.56
CA GLU A 55 -6.86 -11.27 -0.60
C GLU A 55 -8.17 -11.34 0.20
N ALA A 56 -8.73 -10.20 0.61
CA ALA A 56 -10.04 -10.14 1.25
C ALA A 56 -11.17 -10.61 0.33
N MET A 57 -11.16 -10.20 -0.95
CA MET A 57 -12.11 -10.69 -1.96
C MET A 57 -12.03 -12.21 -2.13
N LYS A 58 -10.85 -12.74 -2.28
CA LYS A 58 -10.59 -14.18 -2.42
C LYS A 58 -11.09 -14.98 -1.22
N THR A 59 -10.91 -14.47 -0.02
CA THR A 59 -11.32 -15.13 1.22
C THR A 59 -12.84 -15.24 1.33
N GLN A 60 -13.56 -14.24 0.86
CA GLN A 60 -15.03 -14.20 0.91
C GLN A 60 -15.71 -14.92 -0.24
N ASN A 61 -15.06 -15.05 -1.40
CA ASN A 61 -15.68 -15.60 -2.61
C ASN A 61 -15.04 -16.91 -3.04
N ARG A 62 -15.84 -18.00 -3.00
CA ARG A 62 -15.39 -19.35 -3.35
C ARG A 62 -14.93 -19.46 -4.81
N THR A 63 -15.60 -18.77 -5.73
CA THR A 63 -15.25 -18.78 -7.15
C THR A 63 -13.91 -18.13 -7.39
N LEU A 64 -13.66 -16.99 -6.78
CA LEU A 64 -12.35 -16.32 -6.85
C LEU A 64 -11.24 -17.16 -6.22
N ARG A 65 -11.51 -17.87 -5.14
CA ARG A 65 -10.53 -18.82 -4.56
C ARG A 65 -10.10 -19.91 -5.56
N MET A 66 -11.00 -20.37 -6.40
CA MET A 66 -10.69 -21.38 -7.42
C MET A 66 -9.96 -20.79 -8.63
N LEU A 67 -10.25 -19.53 -8.99
CA LEU A 67 -9.67 -18.86 -10.16
C LEU A 67 -8.32 -18.19 -9.84
N MET A 68 -8.06 -17.86 -8.58
CA MET A 68 -6.84 -17.19 -8.12
C MET A 68 -5.98 -18.16 -7.29
N PRO A 69 -5.04 -18.89 -7.90
CA PRO A 69 -4.13 -19.76 -7.16
C PRO A 69 -3.26 -18.94 -6.18
N PRO A 70 -2.78 -19.59 -5.09
CA PRO A 70 -2.05 -18.89 -4.03
C PRO A 70 -0.75 -18.21 -4.46
N GLN A 71 -0.34 -18.41 -5.71
CA GLN A 71 0.94 -17.95 -6.25
C GLN A 71 0.78 -16.85 -7.32
N ILE A 72 -0.37 -16.17 -7.39
CA ILE A 72 -0.50 -15.05 -8.33
C ILE A 72 0.48 -13.96 -7.92
N SER A 73 1.57 -13.92 -8.68
CA SER A 73 2.50 -12.79 -8.61
C SER A 73 1.83 -11.54 -9.21
N PHE A 74 1.83 -10.54 -8.49
CA PHE A 74 1.73 -9.10 -8.64
C PHE A 74 1.73 -8.53 -10.09
N GLY A 75 0.89 -8.99 -11.01
CA GLY A 75 0.84 -8.45 -12.37
C GLY A 75 -0.56 -8.04 -12.83
N ILE A 76 -1.59 -8.37 -12.07
CA ILE A 76 -2.97 -8.00 -12.43
C ILE A 76 -3.26 -6.64 -11.80
N SER A 77 -3.57 -5.65 -12.62
CA SER A 77 -4.01 -4.36 -12.11
C SER A 77 -5.37 -4.50 -11.43
N PHE A 78 -5.59 -3.74 -10.39
CA PHE A 78 -6.86 -3.72 -9.68
C PHE A 78 -8.04 -3.41 -10.60
N VAL A 79 -7.81 -2.60 -11.63
CA VAL A 79 -8.80 -2.24 -12.64
C VAL A 79 -9.22 -3.47 -13.45
N GLU A 80 -8.29 -4.32 -13.86
CA GLU A 80 -8.60 -5.54 -14.62
C GLU A 80 -9.46 -6.51 -13.82
N VAL A 81 -9.21 -6.61 -12.50
CA VAL A 81 -10.04 -7.45 -11.61
C VAL A 81 -11.47 -6.91 -11.48
N LEU A 82 -11.64 -5.59 -11.48
CA LEU A 82 -12.96 -4.96 -11.35
C LEU A 82 -13.83 -5.05 -12.60
N GLU A 83 -13.24 -5.33 -13.76
CA GLU A 83 -14.01 -5.54 -15.01
C GLU A 83 -14.70 -6.91 -15.07
N ASP A 84 -14.24 -7.88 -14.30
CA ASP A 84 -14.88 -9.19 -14.19
C ASP A 84 -16.11 -9.10 -13.29
N ARG A 85 -17.26 -9.65 -13.78
CA ARG A 85 -18.53 -9.60 -13.04
C ARG A 85 -18.45 -10.30 -11.68
N GLU A 86 -17.76 -11.43 -11.60
CA GLU A 86 -17.59 -12.18 -10.34
C GLU A 86 -16.67 -11.44 -9.39
N ALA A 87 -15.61 -10.81 -9.90
CA ALA A 87 -14.72 -9.98 -9.12
C ALA A 87 -15.43 -8.74 -8.58
N ALA A 88 -16.23 -8.06 -9.42
CA ALA A 88 -17.03 -6.91 -8.99
C ALA A 88 -18.03 -7.29 -7.89
N LYS A 89 -18.66 -8.47 -7.98
CA LYS A 89 -19.56 -8.98 -6.95
C LYS A 89 -18.82 -9.27 -5.65
N ALA A 90 -17.67 -9.93 -5.72
CA ALA A 90 -16.84 -10.21 -4.56
C ALA A 90 -16.36 -8.93 -3.88
N PHE A 91 -16.02 -7.92 -4.66
CA PHE A 91 -15.66 -6.60 -4.12
C PHE A 91 -16.84 -5.94 -3.41
N ALA A 92 -18.05 -5.99 -3.99
CA ALA A 92 -19.25 -5.46 -3.35
C ALA A 92 -19.53 -6.12 -2.00
N GLU A 93 -19.26 -7.42 -1.86
CA GLU A 93 -19.45 -8.18 -0.61
C GLU A 93 -18.50 -7.74 0.51
N ILE A 94 -17.29 -7.28 0.19
CA ILE A 94 -16.32 -6.81 1.19
C ILE A 94 -16.28 -5.30 1.38
N GLY A 95 -16.95 -4.54 0.51
CA GLY A 95 -16.82 -3.09 0.43
C GLY A 95 -17.14 -2.33 1.72
N ASP A 96 -18.03 -2.89 2.54
CA ASP A 96 -18.45 -2.29 3.82
C ASP A 96 -17.56 -2.69 5.01
N ARG A 97 -16.61 -3.60 4.83
CA ARG A 97 -15.61 -3.92 5.86
C ARG A 97 -14.71 -2.72 6.11
N THR A 98 -14.22 -2.59 7.34
CA THR A 98 -13.32 -1.49 7.68
C THR A 98 -11.87 -1.80 7.25
N VAL A 99 -11.14 -0.74 6.98
CA VAL A 99 -9.69 -0.80 6.75
C VAL A 99 -8.97 -1.49 7.89
N ALA A 100 -9.37 -1.23 9.15
CA ALA A 100 -8.79 -1.88 10.34
C ALA A 100 -8.88 -3.41 10.30
N ASP A 101 -9.93 -3.98 9.70
CA ASP A 101 -10.12 -5.44 9.62
C ASP A 101 -9.19 -6.11 8.61
N VAL A 102 -8.67 -5.38 7.63
CA VAL A 102 -7.94 -5.92 6.49
C VAL A 102 -6.50 -5.45 6.42
N MET A 103 -6.18 -4.30 7.01
CA MET A 103 -4.84 -3.71 6.96
C MET A 103 -3.76 -4.67 7.48
N THR A 104 -2.59 -4.61 6.88
CA THR A 104 -1.37 -5.22 7.41
C THR A 104 -0.86 -4.37 8.56
N LYS A 105 -0.71 -4.95 9.76
CA LYS A 105 -0.32 -4.24 10.99
C LYS A 105 1.19 -4.23 11.21
N ASP A 106 1.91 -5.26 10.78
CA ASP A 106 3.37 -5.31 10.83
C ASP A 106 3.97 -4.57 9.64
N VAL A 107 3.95 -3.25 9.70
CA VAL A 107 4.40 -2.37 8.61
C VAL A 107 5.88 -2.10 8.72
N ALA A 108 6.62 -2.39 7.64
CA ALA A 108 7.96 -1.85 7.48
C ALA A 108 7.87 -0.34 7.23
N TRP A 109 8.58 0.44 8.01
CA TRP A 109 8.66 1.89 7.89
C TRP A 109 10.11 2.36 8.02
N ILE A 110 10.39 3.59 7.67
CA ILE A 110 11.74 4.16 7.71
C ILE A 110 11.70 5.58 8.28
N ALA A 111 12.74 5.96 9.02
CA ALA A 111 12.86 7.33 9.49
C ALA A 111 13.28 8.28 8.35
N ALA A 112 12.81 9.52 8.40
CA ALA A 112 13.04 10.51 7.34
C ALA A 112 14.52 10.82 7.10
N ASP A 113 15.35 10.74 8.14
CA ASP A 113 16.78 11.02 8.06
C ASP A 113 17.66 9.82 7.72
N GLU A 114 17.07 8.66 7.53
CA GLU A 114 17.77 7.46 7.09
C GLU A 114 18.31 7.59 5.66
N SER A 115 19.29 6.75 5.36
CA SER A 115 19.91 6.75 4.04
C SER A 115 19.07 6.00 3.01
N LEU A 116 19.32 6.31 1.74
CA LEU A 116 18.71 5.62 0.62
C LEU A 116 19.09 4.14 0.57
N GLU A 117 20.34 3.83 0.93
CA GLU A 117 20.84 2.47 1.00
C GLU A 117 20.07 1.64 2.04
N HIS A 118 19.77 2.22 3.20
CA HIS A 118 18.96 1.56 4.22
C HIS A 118 17.53 1.32 3.74
N ALA A 119 16.93 2.27 3.03
CA ALA A 119 15.60 2.09 2.43
C ALA A 119 15.57 0.89 1.46
N ILE A 120 16.58 0.75 0.62
CA ILE A 120 16.71 -0.38 -0.32
C ILE A 120 16.83 -1.70 0.44
N GLN A 121 17.74 -1.78 1.40
CA GLN A 121 17.95 -2.98 2.21
C GLN A 121 16.65 -3.41 2.89
N LEU A 122 15.92 -2.46 3.47
CA LEU A 122 14.65 -2.71 4.14
C LEU A 122 13.58 -3.19 3.15
N MET A 123 13.45 -2.57 1.98
CA MET A 123 12.49 -2.99 0.96
C MET A 123 12.79 -4.41 0.45
N VAL A 124 14.05 -4.72 0.22
CA VAL A 124 14.47 -6.06 -0.23
C VAL A 124 14.23 -7.11 0.85
N HIS A 125 14.68 -6.84 2.07
CA HIS A 125 14.55 -7.77 3.20
C HIS A 125 13.08 -8.05 3.55
N ARG A 126 12.27 -7.00 3.63
CA ARG A 126 10.83 -7.11 3.97
C ARG A 126 9.96 -7.44 2.76
N LYS A 127 10.52 -7.51 1.56
CA LYS A 127 9.82 -7.78 0.30
C LYS A 127 8.65 -6.81 0.06
N VAL A 128 8.86 -5.55 0.35
CA VAL A 128 7.86 -4.48 0.18
C VAL A 128 8.25 -3.50 -0.93
N HIS A 129 7.28 -2.81 -1.48
CA HIS A 129 7.46 -1.90 -2.62
C HIS A 129 7.43 -0.43 -2.22
N ARG A 130 7.07 -0.15 -0.98
CA ARG A 130 6.97 1.18 -0.40
C ARG A 130 7.19 1.11 1.09
N LEU A 131 7.63 2.23 1.63
CA LEU A 131 7.84 2.41 3.06
C LEU A 131 7.18 3.73 3.48
N PRO A 132 6.26 3.72 4.45
CA PRO A 132 5.91 4.94 5.16
C PRO A 132 7.14 5.55 5.79
N VAL A 133 7.27 6.87 5.67
CA VAL A 133 8.38 7.63 6.24
C VAL A 133 7.88 8.32 7.51
N VAL A 134 8.56 8.07 8.62
CA VAL A 134 8.15 8.56 9.93
C VAL A 134 9.17 9.58 10.47
N ASP A 135 8.66 10.66 11.02
CA ASP A 135 9.44 11.67 11.74
C ASP A 135 8.63 12.13 12.95
N GLY A 136 9.25 12.13 14.14
CA GLY A 136 8.57 12.53 15.37
C GLY A 136 7.32 11.73 15.71
N GLY A 137 7.27 10.43 15.35
CA GLY A 137 6.14 9.55 15.60
C GLY A 137 4.97 9.71 14.62
N LYS A 138 5.12 10.55 13.59
CA LYS A 138 4.10 10.80 12.56
C LYS A 138 4.60 10.40 11.18
N VAL A 139 3.69 9.94 10.33
CA VAL A 139 3.99 9.70 8.93
C VAL A 139 4.06 11.04 8.19
N VAL A 140 5.24 11.33 7.63
CA VAL A 140 5.54 12.59 6.93
C VAL A 140 5.73 12.41 5.43
N GLY A 141 5.76 11.18 4.96
CA GLY A 141 5.94 10.86 3.55
C GLY A 141 5.79 9.38 3.28
N VAL A 142 5.92 9.03 2.02
CA VAL A 142 6.04 7.65 1.54
C VAL A 142 7.16 7.61 0.53
N VAL A 143 8.02 6.60 0.61
CA VAL A 143 9.06 6.34 -0.38
C VAL A 143 8.77 5.01 -1.08
N THR A 144 8.82 5.02 -2.42
CA THR A 144 8.60 3.85 -3.27
C THR A 144 9.88 3.44 -4.00
N ARG A 145 9.87 2.24 -4.59
CA ARG A 145 10.96 1.80 -5.47
C ARG A 145 11.21 2.79 -6.62
N GLY A 146 10.14 3.37 -7.17
CA GLY A 146 10.26 4.38 -8.21
C GLY A 146 10.93 5.67 -7.75
N ASP A 147 10.67 6.10 -6.51
CA ASP A 147 11.32 7.28 -5.94
C ASP A 147 12.82 7.05 -5.76
N ILE A 148 13.19 5.85 -5.30
CA ILE A 148 14.59 5.45 -5.16
C ILE A 148 15.33 5.49 -6.51
N LEU A 149 14.74 4.89 -7.55
CA LEU A 149 15.33 4.90 -8.89
C LEU A 149 15.50 6.33 -9.43
N ARG A 150 14.48 7.17 -9.25
CA ARG A 150 14.57 8.59 -9.64
C ARG A 150 15.63 9.35 -8.84
N GLY A 151 15.77 9.03 -7.56
CA GLY A 151 16.81 9.58 -6.70
C GLY A 151 18.21 9.26 -7.23
N PHE A 152 18.47 8.02 -7.60
CA PHE A 152 19.74 7.61 -8.18
C PHE A 152 20.04 8.30 -9.51
N LEU A 153 19.04 8.36 -10.41
CA LEU A 153 19.21 9.02 -11.71
C LEU A 153 19.58 10.50 -11.56
N ARG A 154 19.07 11.19 -10.53
CA ARG A 154 19.42 12.58 -10.24
C ARG A 154 20.83 12.76 -9.65
N SER A 155 21.39 11.70 -9.07
CA SER A 155 22.73 11.73 -8.45
C SER A 155 23.85 11.31 -9.41
N LEU A 156 23.50 10.86 -10.62
CA LEU A 156 24.48 10.56 -11.66
C LEU A 156 25.12 11.84 -12.19
N PRO A 157 26.46 11.82 -12.46
CA PRO A 157 27.17 12.97 -13.02
C PRO A 157 26.75 13.29 -14.44
#